data_789b115d52419a4f64c5e015c6c2b401
#
_entry.id   789b115d52419a4f64c5e015c6c2b401
#
_cell.length_a   1.000
_cell.length_b   1.000
_cell.length_c   1.000
_cell.angle_alpha   90.00
_cell.angle_beta   90.00
_cell.angle_gamma   90.00
#
_symmetry.space_group_name_H-M   'P 1'
#
loop_
_entity.id
_entity.type
_entity.pdbx_description
1 polymer ?
#
loop_
_entity_poly.entity_id
_entity_poly.type
_entity_poly.pdbx_seq_one_letter_code
_entity_poly.pdbx_strand_id
1 'polypeptide(L)'
;MIEVKKNNFLFHEEVNTYLQSIIKNKSFANGYIFYGAEGVGKKQTALLFIKEVFKQFSRNENIEERISNNNHPDFLIIEPTSLLEAKRSKSSDFEKTIKSGSEIIKISQVRNIKTFLGQKSIDSEKKIVLIIDAHLLNEAASNCLLKTLEEPSNGIFILLTTKLNLLLDTIISRCQIVRFPAFSSNQINTILKDYLDLSKFNRNTKLKLEDLINSANGSPGQLLTNIEIWNGLSDEITNKLDSPIKNSMEILEISKIISEQLEIYQQICLVNLIQIIWWRKTKNINLLKKLENLKSHLRKKIQPRLAWEITLLKISMEDL
;
A
#
# COMPACT_ATOMS: atom_id res chain seq x y z
N MET A 1 7.70 15.61 3.75
CA MET A 1 6.60 15.25 2.83
C MET A 1 6.97 15.75 1.44
N ILE A 2 7.17 14.85 0.48
CA ILE A 2 7.47 15.22 -0.91
C ILE A 2 6.15 15.73 -1.52
N GLU A 3 6.05 17.01 -1.82
CA GLU A 3 4.90 17.57 -2.52
C GLU A 3 4.87 17.00 -3.96
N VAL A 4 3.93 16.14 -4.20
CA VAL A 4 3.61 15.66 -5.54
C VAL A 4 2.83 16.77 -6.24
N LYS A 5 3.34 17.27 -7.36
CA LYS A 5 2.65 18.27 -8.17
C LYS A 5 1.24 17.78 -8.49
N LYS A 6 0.25 18.57 -8.11
CA LYS A 6 -1.21 18.32 -8.14
C LYS A 6 -1.80 18.27 -9.56
N ASN A 7 -1.31 17.47 -10.50
CA ASN A 7 -1.98 17.35 -11.78
C ASN A 7 -2.09 15.87 -12.18
N ASN A 8 -3.34 15.40 -12.15
CA ASN A 8 -3.88 14.22 -12.83
C ASN A 8 -2.91 13.03 -13.00
N PHE A 9 -2.78 12.22 -11.96
CA PHE A 9 -2.07 10.95 -12.01
C PHE A 9 -2.80 9.91 -12.90
N LEU A 10 -2.80 10.14 -14.19
CA LEU A 10 -3.38 9.24 -15.18
C LEU A 10 -2.31 8.30 -15.76
N PHE A 11 -1.62 7.55 -14.87
CA PHE A 11 -0.52 6.69 -15.32
C PHE A 11 -0.97 5.41 -16.01
N HIS A 12 -2.20 4.94 -15.76
CA HIS A 12 -2.77 3.77 -16.41
C HIS A 12 -3.76 4.22 -17.49
N GLU A 13 -3.27 4.62 -18.66
CA GLU A 13 -4.10 5.14 -19.74
C GLU A 13 -5.24 4.20 -20.14
N GLU A 14 -4.97 2.91 -20.27
CA GLU A 14 -5.98 1.89 -20.60
C GLU A 14 -7.06 1.80 -19.53
N VAL A 15 -6.67 1.75 -18.25
CA VAL A 15 -7.60 1.71 -17.12
C VAL A 15 -8.45 2.97 -17.07
N ASN A 16 -7.83 4.13 -17.27
CA ASN A 16 -8.53 5.41 -17.25
C ASN A 16 -9.51 5.54 -18.40
N THR A 17 -9.10 5.18 -19.62
CA THR A 17 -9.98 5.17 -20.79
C THR A 17 -11.17 4.24 -20.57
N TYR A 18 -10.94 3.08 -20.00
CA TYR A 18 -11.99 2.13 -19.63
C TYR A 18 -12.95 2.72 -18.59
N LEU A 19 -12.45 3.26 -17.47
CA LEU A 19 -13.28 3.87 -16.44
C LEU A 19 -14.07 5.10 -16.95
N GLN A 20 -13.45 5.93 -17.79
CA GLN A 20 -14.12 7.05 -18.45
C GLN A 20 -15.25 6.58 -19.37
N SER A 21 -15.08 5.46 -20.09
CA SER A 21 -16.14 4.89 -20.94
C SER A 21 -17.34 4.44 -20.10
N ILE A 22 -17.12 3.86 -18.93
CA ILE A 22 -18.19 3.48 -17.98
C ILE A 22 -18.97 4.71 -17.52
N ILE A 23 -18.27 5.78 -17.16
CA ILE A 23 -18.87 7.04 -16.71
C ILE A 23 -19.70 7.65 -17.85
N LYS A 24 -19.11 7.78 -19.04
CA LYS A 24 -19.78 8.38 -20.22
C LYS A 24 -21.03 7.62 -20.63
N ASN A 25 -21.00 6.29 -20.58
CA ASN A 25 -22.11 5.43 -20.98
C ASN A 25 -23.08 5.17 -19.83
N LYS A 26 -22.83 5.65 -18.62
CA LYS A 26 -23.59 5.39 -17.39
C LYS A 26 -23.81 3.89 -17.11
N SER A 27 -22.87 3.03 -17.57
CA SER A 27 -22.97 1.57 -17.48
C SER A 27 -22.19 1.04 -16.25
N PHE A 28 -22.68 1.38 -15.06
CA PHE A 28 -22.00 0.99 -13.81
C PHE A 28 -22.31 -0.45 -13.43
N ALA A 29 -21.27 -1.24 -13.15
CA ALA A 29 -21.40 -2.52 -12.48
C ALA A 29 -21.65 -2.31 -10.97
N ASN A 30 -22.22 -3.32 -10.32
CA ASN A 30 -22.47 -3.30 -8.87
C ASN A 30 -21.15 -3.31 -8.07
N GLY A 31 -20.10 -3.95 -8.60
CA GLY A 31 -18.80 -4.04 -7.96
C GLY A 31 -17.64 -4.02 -8.95
N TYR A 32 -16.54 -3.43 -8.52
CA TYR A 32 -15.26 -3.40 -9.21
C TYR A 32 -14.17 -3.93 -8.28
N ILE A 33 -13.27 -4.75 -8.80
CA ILE A 33 -12.07 -5.18 -8.09
C ILE A 33 -10.87 -4.54 -8.78
N PHE A 34 -10.22 -3.58 -8.15
CA PHE A 34 -8.96 -3.01 -8.60
C PHE A 34 -7.81 -3.85 -8.07
N TYR A 35 -7.18 -4.61 -8.96
CA TYR A 35 -6.16 -5.59 -8.64
C TYR A 35 -4.79 -5.21 -9.22
N GLY A 36 -3.76 -5.27 -8.41
CA GLY A 36 -2.37 -4.98 -8.81
C GLY A 36 -1.44 -4.85 -7.62
N ALA A 37 -0.14 -4.69 -7.88
CA ALA A 37 0.87 -4.54 -6.84
C ALA A 37 0.59 -3.34 -5.92
N GLU A 38 1.20 -3.33 -4.74
CA GLU A 38 1.12 -2.19 -3.82
C GLU A 38 1.76 -0.95 -4.45
N GLY A 39 1.19 0.23 -4.20
CA GLY A 39 1.74 1.51 -4.67
C GLY A 39 1.63 1.79 -6.18
N VAL A 40 0.97 0.93 -6.98
CA VAL A 40 0.77 1.18 -8.42
C VAL A 40 -0.31 2.23 -8.75
N GLY A 41 -0.92 2.85 -7.74
CA GLY A 41 -1.91 3.93 -7.96
C GLY A 41 -3.37 3.49 -7.90
N LYS A 42 -3.70 2.27 -7.45
CA LYS A 42 -5.10 1.79 -7.32
C LYS A 42 -6.00 2.74 -6.51
N LYS A 43 -5.55 3.19 -5.32
CA LYS A 43 -6.33 4.07 -4.44
C LYS A 43 -6.57 5.43 -5.09
N GLN A 44 -5.54 6.02 -5.71
CA GLN A 44 -5.64 7.30 -6.40
C GLN A 44 -6.63 7.22 -7.57
N THR A 45 -6.51 6.19 -8.41
CA THR A 45 -7.43 5.98 -9.54
C THR A 45 -8.86 5.73 -9.06
N ALA A 46 -9.05 4.96 -7.98
CA ALA A 46 -10.36 4.75 -7.38
C ALA A 46 -10.99 6.06 -6.91
N LEU A 47 -10.23 6.91 -6.20
CA LEU A 47 -10.72 8.20 -5.73
C LEU A 47 -11.04 9.16 -6.89
N LEU A 48 -10.25 9.15 -7.96
CA LEU A 48 -10.54 9.93 -9.18
C LEU A 48 -11.82 9.43 -9.85
N PHE A 49 -11.98 8.12 -10.01
CA PHE A 49 -13.19 7.52 -10.55
C PHE A 49 -14.42 7.89 -9.71
N ILE A 50 -14.34 7.80 -8.40
CA ILE A 50 -15.40 8.18 -7.46
C ILE A 50 -15.77 9.66 -7.62
N LYS A 51 -14.77 10.54 -7.71
CA LYS A 51 -14.99 11.98 -7.93
C LYS A 51 -15.75 12.24 -9.23
N GLU A 52 -15.36 11.60 -10.32
CA GLU A 52 -16.00 11.78 -11.61
C GLU A 52 -17.45 11.20 -11.62
N VAL A 53 -17.67 10.06 -10.94
CA VAL A 53 -19.02 9.51 -10.75
C VAL A 53 -19.90 10.50 -9.98
N PHE A 54 -19.41 11.04 -8.86
CA PHE A 54 -20.19 12.03 -8.10
C PHE A 54 -20.44 13.33 -8.86
N LYS A 55 -19.47 13.85 -9.63
CA LYS A 55 -19.67 15.02 -10.49
C LYS A 55 -20.85 14.83 -11.46
N GLN A 56 -21.06 13.60 -11.91
CA GLN A 56 -22.14 13.29 -12.84
C GLN A 56 -23.52 13.19 -12.18
N PHE A 57 -23.59 12.82 -10.89
CA PHE A 57 -24.83 12.54 -10.16
C PHE A 57 -25.12 13.49 -8.99
N SER A 58 -24.17 14.35 -8.62
CA SER A 58 -24.35 15.31 -7.52
C SER A 58 -24.62 16.72 -8.03
N ARG A 59 -25.35 17.48 -7.23
CA ARG A 59 -25.67 18.89 -7.50
C ARG A 59 -24.73 19.88 -6.79
N ASN A 60 -23.79 19.37 -5.97
CA ASN A 60 -22.90 20.19 -5.14
C ASN A 60 -21.52 20.41 -5.80
N GLU A 61 -21.00 21.64 -5.70
CA GLU A 61 -19.71 22.03 -6.32
C GLU A 61 -18.48 21.60 -5.52
N ASN A 62 -18.60 21.32 -4.19
CA ASN A 62 -17.45 21.03 -3.32
C ASN A 62 -17.15 19.53 -3.15
N ILE A 63 -17.40 18.71 -4.18
CA ILE A 63 -17.25 17.25 -4.13
C ILE A 63 -15.80 16.85 -3.84
N GLU A 64 -14.82 17.51 -4.45
CA GLU A 64 -13.41 17.13 -4.34
C GLU A 64 -12.88 17.25 -2.92
N GLU A 65 -13.20 18.32 -2.23
CA GLU A 65 -12.80 18.55 -0.85
C GLU A 65 -13.47 17.58 0.12
N ARG A 66 -14.78 17.31 -0.07
CA ARG A 66 -15.55 16.39 0.76
C ARG A 66 -15.07 14.96 0.66
N ILE A 67 -14.70 14.50 -0.56
CA ILE A 67 -14.11 13.16 -0.76
C ILE A 67 -12.72 13.09 -0.16
N SER A 68 -11.89 14.11 -0.36
CA SER A 68 -10.52 14.15 0.17
C SER A 68 -10.48 14.11 1.70
N ASN A 69 -11.47 14.73 2.35
CA ASN A 69 -11.62 14.78 3.80
C ASN A 69 -12.48 13.62 4.36
N ASN A 70 -12.83 12.61 3.53
CA ASN A 70 -13.72 11.49 3.92
C ASN A 70 -15.04 11.95 4.54
N ASN A 71 -15.59 13.07 4.09
CA ASN A 71 -16.79 13.71 4.66
C ASN A 71 -17.97 13.82 3.67
N HIS A 72 -18.02 12.94 2.65
CA HIS A 72 -19.14 12.90 1.72
C HIS A 72 -20.22 11.92 2.22
N PRO A 73 -21.52 12.34 2.35
CA PRO A 73 -22.55 11.53 2.98
C PRO A 73 -22.89 10.24 2.23
N ASP A 74 -22.68 10.20 0.91
CA ASP A 74 -22.94 9.03 0.06
C ASP A 74 -21.66 8.26 -0.28
N PHE A 75 -20.56 8.49 0.46
CA PHE A 75 -19.29 7.80 0.31
C PHE A 75 -18.83 7.15 1.62
N LEU A 76 -18.51 5.88 1.57
CA LEU A 76 -17.99 5.11 2.72
C LEU A 76 -16.67 4.44 2.36
N ILE A 77 -15.66 4.66 3.21
CA ILE A 77 -14.37 3.96 3.12
C ILE A 77 -14.28 2.93 4.24
N ILE A 78 -13.86 1.71 3.87
CA ILE A 78 -13.53 0.64 4.81
C ILE A 78 -12.04 0.36 4.69
N GLU A 79 -11.33 0.52 5.79
CA GLU A 79 -9.91 0.24 5.90
C GLU A 79 -9.66 -0.87 6.93
N PRO A 80 -8.61 -1.69 6.76
CA PRO A 80 -8.22 -2.67 7.76
C PRO A 80 -7.92 -1.99 9.10
N THR A 81 -8.33 -2.63 10.19
CA THR A 81 -8.03 -2.17 11.55
C THR A 81 -7.02 -3.09 12.21
N SER A 82 -6.07 -2.52 12.95
CA SER A 82 -5.17 -3.32 13.77
C SER A 82 -5.96 -4.02 14.87
N LEU A 83 -5.58 -5.26 15.20
CA LEU A 83 -6.22 -6.00 16.30
C LEU A 83 -6.04 -5.29 17.66
N LEU A 84 -5.04 -4.42 17.80
CA LEU A 84 -4.79 -3.64 19.00
C LEU A 84 -5.79 -2.48 19.20
N GLU A 85 -6.13 -1.76 18.16
CA GLU A 85 -7.14 -0.69 18.22
C GLU A 85 -8.54 -1.24 18.44
N ALA A 86 -8.79 -2.44 17.95
CA ALA A 86 -10.05 -3.12 18.13
C ALA A 86 -10.35 -3.50 19.59
N LYS A 87 -9.34 -3.61 20.46
CA LYS A 87 -9.51 -3.91 21.88
C LYS A 87 -9.74 -2.67 22.75
N ARG A 88 -9.30 -1.49 22.31
CA ARG A 88 -9.52 -0.24 23.05
C ARG A 88 -10.97 0.24 23.03
N SER A 89 -11.78 -0.26 22.09
CA SER A 89 -13.19 0.13 21.95
C SER A 89 -14.21 -0.75 22.74
N LYS A 90 -13.76 -1.79 23.45
CA LYS A 90 -14.61 -2.60 24.36
C LYS A 90 -13.89 -2.84 25.67
N SER A 91 -14.42 -2.24 26.71
CA SER A 91 -14.08 -2.48 28.10
C SER A 91 -14.24 -3.94 28.50
N SER A 92 -13.35 -4.38 29.39
CA SER A 92 -13.36 -5.54 30.29
C SER A 92 -13.14 -6.94 29.72
N ASP A 93 -12.13 -7.57 30.36
CA ASP A 93 -11.93 -9.01 30.56
C ASP A 93 -11.71 -9.90 29.33
N PHE A 94 -10.48 -9.89 28.81
CA PHE A 94 -9.77 -11.08 28.33
C PHE A 94 -8.31 -10.70 27.99
N GLU A 95 -7.47 -10.56 29.00
CA GLU A 95 -6.03 -10.65 28.85
C GLU A 95 -5.66 -12.13 28.76
N LYS A 96 -5.23 -12.59 27.60
CA LYS A 96 -4.09 -13.48 27.38
C LYS A 96 -4.00 -13.92 25.93
N THR A 97 -2.80 -13.74 25.36
CA THR A 97 -2.34 -14.39 24.13
C THR A 97 -2.95 -13.91 22.81
N ILE A 98 -2.64 -12.66 22.40
CA ILE A 98 -2.81 -12.27 20.99
C ILE A 98 -1.47 -11.83 20.46
N LYS A 99 -0.98 -12.61 19.48
CA LYS A 99 0.17 -12.27 18.63
C LYS A 99 -0.13 -10.92 17.96
N SER A 100 0.73 -9.92 18.24
CA SER A 100 0.55 -8.55 17.80
C SER A 100 0.48 -8.47 16.26
N GLY A 101 -0.54 -7.77 15.74
CA GLY A 101 -0.43 -6.98 14.52
C GLY A 101 -0.86 -7.59 13.21
N SER A 102 -1.78 -8.52 13.11
CA SER A 102 -2.47 -8.77 11.85
C SER A 102 -3.59 -7.75 11.65
N GLU A 103 -3.53 -7.02 10.53
CA GLU A 103 -4.63 -6.17 10.10
C GLU A 103 -5.74 -7.04 9.52
N ILE A 104 -6.98 -6.71 9.86
CA ILE A 104 -8.17 -7.42 9.34
C ILE A 104 -9.32 -6.44 9.10
N ILE A 105 -10.19 -6.79 8.18
CA ILE A 105 -11.50 -6.16 8.02
C ILE A 105 -12.53 -7.05 8.72
N LYS A 106 -13.20 -6.48 9.72
CA LYS A 106 -14.15 -7.21 10.57
C LYS A 106 -15.55 -7.21 9.99
N ILE A 107 -16.35 -8.22 10.37
CA ILE A 107 -17.76 -8.30 10.03
C ILE A 107 -18.57 -7.06 10.48
N SER A 108 -18.17 -6.43 11.61
CA SER A 108 -18.86 -5.21 12.09
C SER A 108 -18.71 -4.05 11.11
N GLN A 109 -17.54 -3.89 10.48
CA GLN A 109 -17.33 -2.87 9.45
C GLN A 109 -18.18 -3.14 8.21
N VAL A 110 -18.31 -4.40 7.80
CA VAL A 110 -19.15 -4.79 6.66
C VAL A 110 -20.66 -4.64 6.98
N ARG A 111 -21.08 -4.89 8.21
CA ARG A 111 -22.47 -4.61 8.64
C ARG A 111 -22.82 -3.13 8.54
N ASN A 112 -21.87 -2.24 8.82
CA ASN A 112 -22.06 -0.79 8.66
C ASN A 112 -22.34 -0.43 7.19
N ILE A 113 -21.78 -1.17 6.21
CA ILE A 113 -22.08 -0.98 4.78
C ILE A 113 -23.58 -1.19 4.52
N LYS A 114 -24.15 -2.26 5.08
CA LYS A 114 -25.58 -2.55 4.91
C LYS A 114 -26.45 -1.41 5.46
N THR A 115 -26.13 -0.92 6.65
CA THR A 115 -26.83 0.23 7.27
C THR A 115 -26.68 1.48 6.41
N PHE A 116 -25.47 1.77 5.94
CA PHE A 116 -25.18 2.90 5.06
C PHE A 116 -25.96 2.83 3.75
N LEU A 117 -26.00 1.70 3.06
CA LEU A 117 -26.73 1.52 1.80
C LEU A 117 -28.24 1.55 2.00
N GLY A 118 -28.75 1.11 3.15
CA GLY A 118 -30.20 1.15 3.49
C GLY A 118 -30.75 2.55 3.74
N GLN A 119 -29.89 3.54 3.99
CA GLN A 119 -30.29 4.93 4.14
C GLN A 119 -30.55 5.57 2.78
N LYS A 120 -31.44 6.55 2.70
CA LYS A 120 -31.67 7.33 1.48
C LYS A 120 -30.38 8.13 1.13
N SER A 121 -30.06 8.22 -0.16
CA SER A 121 -28.98 9.07 -0.65
C SER A 121 -29.28 10.54 -0.37
N ILE A 122 -28.28 11.32 -0.03
CA ILE A 122 -28.42 12.73 0.37
C ILE A 122 -28.01 13.67 -0.78
N ASP A 123 -26.81 13.51 -1.29
CA ASP A 123 -26.22 14.43 -2.29
C ASP A 123 -26.17 13.82 -3.70
N SER A 124 -26.17 12.50 -3.83
CA SER A 124 -26.00 11.80 -5.09
C SER A 124 -27.04 10.70 -5.29
N GLU A 125 -27.34 10.36 -6.55
CA GLU A 125 -28.23 9.22 -6.85
C GLU A 125 -27.58 7.86 -6.55
N LYS A 126 -26.26 7.82 -6.45
CA LYS A 126 -25.46 6.61 -6.19
C LYS A 126 -24.70 6.74 -4.88
N LYS A 127 -24.66 5.66 -4.12
CA LYS A 127 -23.76 5.50 -2.97
C LYS A 127 -22.55 4.70 -3.38
N ILE A 128 -21.38 5.06 -2.88
CA ILE A 128 -20.13 4.37 -3.22
C ILE A 128 -19.46 3.86 -1.95
N VAL A 129 -19.03 2.60 -2.00
CA VAL A 129 -18.28 1.95 -0.92
C VAL A 129 -16.90 1.56 -1.46
N LEU A 130 -15.86 2.11 -0.87
CA LEU A 130 -14.48 1.78 -1.16
C LEU A 130 -13.92 0.88 -0.05
N ILE A 131 -13.49 -0.33 -0.41
CA ILE A 131 -12.87 -1.28 0.53
C ILE A 131 -11.39 -1.39 0.18
N ILE A 132 -10.53 -0.92 1.09
CA ILE A 132 -9.07 -0.98 0.92
C ILE A 132 -8.59 -2.32 1.46
N ASP A 133 -7.65 -2.95 0.75
CA ASP A 133 -7.07 -4.26 1.07
C ASP A 133 -8.13 -5.33 1.33
N ALA A 134 -9.07 -5.45 0.40
CA ALA A 134 -10.21 -6.37 0.50
C ALA A 134 -9.80 -7.83 0.76
N HIS A 135 -8.55 -8.23 0.45
CA HIS A 135 -8.02 -9.56 0.77
C HIS A 135 -7.83 -9.80 2.27
N LEU A 136 -7.99 -8.76 3.11
CA LEU A 136 -7.97 -8.84 4.57
C LEU A 136 -9.38 -9.02 5.18
N LEU A 137 -10.41 -9.17 4.35
CA LEU A 137 -11.73 -9.59 4.81
C LEU A 137 -11.65 -10.97 5.44
N ASN A 138 -12.12 -11.12 6.68
CA ASN A 138 -12.28 -12.45 7.23
C ASN A 138 -13.49 -13.16 6.58
N GLU A 139 -13.59 -14.48 6.73
CA GLU A 139 -14.63 -15.29 6.09
C GLU A 139 -16.04 -14.79 6.41
N ALA A 140 -16.31 -14.45 7.67
CA ALA A 140 -17.62 -13.92 8.09
C ALA A 140 -17.94 -12.56 7.46
N ALA A 141 -16.93 -11.68 7.28
CA ALA A 141 -17.06 -10.40 6.60
C ALA A 141 -17.30 -10.59 5.11
N SER A 142 -16.57 -11.50 4.47
CA SER A 142 -16.72 -11.85 3.06
C SER A 142 -18.12 -12.37 2.76
N ASN A 143 -18.64 -13.32 3.57
CA ASN A 143 -19.99 -13.85 3.43
C ASN A 143 -21.09 -12.80 3.68
N CYS A 144 -20.83 -11.86 4.59
CA CYS A 144 -21.75 -10.73 4.82
C CYS A 144 -21.77 -9.78 3.62
N LEU A 145 -20.63 -9.53 2.98
CA LEU A 145 -20.50 -8.67 1.81
C LEU A 145 -21.24 -9.24 0.59
N LEU A 146 -21.22 -10.57 0.39
CA LEU A 146 -21.90 -11.24 -0.73
C LEU A 146 -23.37 -10.87 -0.80
N LYS A 147 -24.08 -10.93 0.34
CA LYS A 147 -25.52 -10.58 0.39
C LYS A 147 -25.80 -9.14 -0.07
N THR A 148 -24.83 -8.24 0.18
CA THR A 148 -24.99 -6.83 -0.19
C THR A 148 -24.59 -6.59 -1.66
N LEU A 149 -23.65 -7.40 -2.20
CA LEU A 149 -23.29 -7.35 -3.62
C LEU A 149 -24.37 -7.92 -4.54
N GLU A 150 -25.20 -8.86 -4.05
CA GLU A 150 -26.33 -9.43 -4.80
C GLU A 150 -27.48 -8.44 -4.93
N GLU A 151 -27.76 -7.65 -3.89
CA GLU A 151 -28.84 -6.68 -3.84
C GLU A 151 -28.31 -5.26 -3.54
N PRO A 152 -27.60 -4.63 -4.46
CA PRO A 152 -26.82 -3.43 -4.16
C PRO A 152 -27.62 -2.13 -4.08
N SER A 153 -28.93 -2.16 -3.87
CA SER A 153 -29.79 -0.96 -3.64
C SER A 153 -29.11 0.39 -4.01
N ASN A 154 -28.82 0.65 -5.30
CA ASN A 154 -28.13 1.84 -5.82
C ASN A 154 -26.66 2.03 -5.35
N GLY A 155 -26.01 1.04 -4.76
CA GLY A 155 -24.61 1.08 -4.34
C GLY A 155 -23.63 0.61 -5.41
N ILE A 156 -22.47 1.27 -5.49
CA ILE A 156 -21.31 0.83 -6.29
C ILE A 156 -20.20 0.45 -5.30
N PHE A 157 -19.68 -0.77 -5.44
CA PHE A 157 -18.56 -1.23 -4.63
C PHE A 157 -17.25 -1.14 -5.41
N ILE A 158 -16.19 -0.66 -4.75
CA ILE A 158 -14.83 -0.67 -5.28
C ILE A 158 -13.94 -1.37 -4.26
N LEU A 159 -13.41 -2.52 -4.62
CA LEU A 159 -12.55 -3.34 -3.79
C LEU A 159 -11.10 -3.22 -4.28
N LEU A 160 -10.21 -2.72 -3.45
CA LEU A 160 -8.78 -2.68 -3.78
C LEU A 160 -8.10 -3.92 -3.20
N THR A 161 -7.29 -4.61 -4.01
CA THR A 161 -6.54 -5.77 -3.54
C THR A 161 -5.19 -5.91 -4.23
N THR A 162 -4.22 -6.47 -3.50
CA THR A 162 -2.93 -6.91 -4.05
C THR A 162 -2.93 -8.43 -4.31
N LYS A 163 -3.90 -9.17 -3.72
CA LYS A 163 -3.95 -10.64 -3.73
C LYS A 163 -5.35 -11.10 -4.12
N LEU A 164 -5.59 -11.23 -5.42
CA LEU A 164 -6.90 -11.63 -5.94
C LEU A 164 -7.31 -13.03 -5.45
N ASN A 165 -6.33 -13.94 -5.34
CA ASN A 165 -6.53 -15.32 -4.91
C ASN A 165 -6.94 -15.49 -3.43
N LEU A 166 -6.91 -14.44 -2.63
CA LEU A 166 -7.41 -14.45 -1.26
C LEU A 166 -8.85 -13.95 -1.13
N LEU A 167 -9.45 -13.45 -2.20
CA LEU A 167 -10.88 -13.14 -2.24
C LEU A 167 -11.67 -14.40 -2.56
N LEU A 168 -12.89 -14.49 -2.04
CA LEU A 168 -13.79 -15.59 -2.38
C LEU A 168 -14.17 -15.51 -3.86
N ASP A 169 -14.19 -16.66 -4.55
CA ASP A 169 -14.60 -16.74 -5.97
C ASP A 169 -16.01 -16.20 -6.19
N THR A 170 -16.86 -16.31 -5.20
CA THR A 170 -18.23 -15.75 -5.20
C THR A 170 -18.26 -14.22 -5.20
N ILE A 171 -17.27 -13.54 -4.61
CA ILE A 171 -17.08 -12.08 -4.71
C ILE A 171 -16.54 -11.73 -6.09
N ILE A 172 -15.53 -12.47 -6.54
CA ILE A 172 -14.88 -12.25 -7.83
C ILE A 172 -15.88 -12.36 -8.98
N SER A 173 -16.77 -13.35 -8.96
CA SER A 173 -17.78 -13.57 -10.01
C SER A 173 -18.83 -12.47 -10.11
N ARG A 174 -19.03 -11.66 -9.07
CA ARG A 174 -20.00 -10.55 -9.01
C ARG A 174 -19.40 -9.17 -9.26
N CYS A 175 -18.08 -9.11 -9.40
CA CYS A 175 -17.36 -7.85 -9.58
C CYS A 175 -16.61 -7.83 -10.91
N GLN A 176 -16.49 -6.65 -11.50
CA GLN A 176 -15.68 -6.44 -12.67
C GLN A 176 -14.22 -6.22 -12.27
N ILE A 177 -13.32 -7.04 -12.79
CA ILE A 177 -11.89 -6.95 -12.47
C ILE A 177 -11.25 -5.88 -13.34
N VAL A 178 -10.60 -4.92 -12.70
CA VAL A 178 -9.75 -3.90 -13.33
C VAL A 178 -8.31 -4.14 -12.90
N ARG A 179 -7.49 -4.58 -13.86
CA ARG A 179 -6.09 -4.91 -13.60
C ARG A 179 -5.21 -3.67 -13.70
N PHE A 180 -4.35 -3.47 -12.70
CA PHE A 180 -3.32 -2.44 -12.66
C PHE A 180 -1.95 -3.11 -12.85
N PRO A 181 -1.37 -3.07 -14.04
CA PRO A 181 -0.05 -3.64 -14.29
C PRO A 181 1.02 -2.82 -13.57
N ALA A 182 2.16 -3.46 -13.29
CA ALA A 182 3.35 -2.77 -12.85
C ALA A 182 3.91 -1.91 -14.00
N PHE A 183 4.48 -0.75 -13.66
CA PHE A 183 5.10 0.14 -14.65
C PHE A 183 6.46 -0.38 -15.11
N SER A 184 6.77 -0.16 -16.37
CA SER A 184 8.12 -0.35 -16.87
C SER A 184 9.09 0.70 -16.30
N SER A 185 10.39 0.40 -16.28
CA SER A 185 11.41 1.36 -15.81
C SER A 185 11.37 2.69 -16.58
N ASN A 186 11.05 2.65 -17.88
CA ASN A 186 10.92 3.86 -18.70
C ASN A 186 9.72 4.73 -18.25
N GLN A 187 8.57 4.10 -18.00
CA GLN A 187 7.39 4.81 -17.48
C GLN A 187 7.66 5.42 -16.11
N ILE A 188 8.34 4.69 -15.21
CA ILE A 188 8.73 5.22 -13.90
C ILE A 188 9.68 6.42 -14.06
N ASN A 189 10.64 6.36 -14.99
CA ASN A 189 11.53 7.49 -15.27
C ASN A 189 10.75 8.73 -15.75
N THR A 190 9.74 8.56 -16.59
CA THR A 190 8.87 9.68 -17.02
C THR A 190 8.10 10.25 -15.83
N ILE A 191 7.50 9.38 -15.01
CA ILE A 191 6.81 9.76 -13.78
C ILE A 191 7.74 10.56 -12.84
N LEU A 192 8.97 10.09 -12.66
CA LEU A 192 9.97 10.78 -11.85
C LEU A 192 10.26 12.20 -12.35
N LYS A 193 10.46 12.36 -13.67
CA LYS A 193 10.79 13.65 -14.27
C LYS A 193 9.64 14.64 -14.17
N ASP A 194 8.41 14.17 -14.39
CA ASP A 194 7.24 15.03 -14.50
C ASP A 194 6.64 15.41 -13.14
N TYR A 195 6.77 14.55 -12.14
CA TYR A 195 6.03 14.67 -10.88
C TYR A 195 6.87 14.74 -9.62
N LEU A 196 8.15 14.39 -9.69
CA LEU A 196 9.04 14.46 -8.54
C LEU A 196 10.05 15.58 -8.72
N ASP A 197 10.16 16.40 -7.69
CA ASP A 197 11.26 17.35 -7.57
C ASP A 197 12.52 16.58 -7.16
N LEU A 198 13.29 16.13 -8.18
CA LEU A 198 14.55 15.42 -7.99
C LEU A 198 15.62 16.28 -7.28
N SER A 199 15.38 17.58 -7.11
CA SER A 199 16.28 18.46 -6.34
C SER A 199 16.31 18.09 -4.86
N LYS A 200 15.23 17.47 -4.35
CA LYS A 200 15.11 16.99 -2.97
C LYS A 200 15.78 15.63 -2.76
N PHE A 201 16.22 14.97 -3.84
CA PHE A 201 17.04 13.77 -3.74
C PHE A 201 18.48 14.21 -3.38
N ASN A 202 18.93 13.82 -2.20
CA ASN A 202 20.23 14.22 -1.69
C ASN A 202 21.34 13.73 -2.65
N ARG A 203 21.97 14.64 -3.41
CA ARG A 203 22.99 14.36 -4.41
C ARG A 203 24.28 13.81 -3.81
N ASN A 204 24.44 13.90 -2.48
CA ASN A 204 25.63 13.42 -1.78
C ASN A 204 25.60 11.90 -1.53
N THR A 205 24.49 11.23 -1.83
CA THR A 205 24.39 9.77 -1.65
C THR A 205 24.98 9.04 -2.85
N LYS A 206 25.72 7.95 -2.58
CA LYS A 206 26.26 7.04 -3.61
C LYS A 206 25.16 6.20 -4.28
N LEU A 207 23.90 6.36 -3.85
CA LEU A 207 22.75 5.63 -4.37
C LEU A 207 22.43 6.11 -5.79
N LYS A 208 22.41 5.17 -6.73
CA LYS A 208 22.03 5.47 -8.11
C LYS A 208 20.50 5.48 -8.24
N LEU A 209 19.97 6.41 -9.04
CA LEU A 209 18.55 6.47 -9.35
C LEU A 209 18.03 5.12 -9.93
N GLU A 210 18.87 4.42 -10.70
CA GLU A 210 18.55 3.10 -11.25
C GLU A 210 18.28 2.05 -10.14
N ASP A 211 19.02 2.10 -9.03
CA ASP A 211 18.81 1.17 -7.91
C ASP A 211 17.48 1.40 -7.23
N LEU A 212 17.09 2.67 -7.07
CA LEU A 212 15.77 3.05 -6.54
C LEU A 212 14.65 2.58 -7.46
N ILE A 213 14.77 2.81 -8.76
CA ILE A 213 13.78 2.39 -9.75
C ILE A 213 13.64 0.86 -9.74
N ASN A 214 14.76 0.15 -9.72
CA ASN A 214 14.77 -1.31 -9.67
C ASN A 214 14.16 -1.85 -8.37
N SER A 215 14.41 -1.18 -7.23
CA SER A 215 13.84 -1.56 -5.93
C SER A 215 12.33 -1.34 -5.84
N ALA A 216 11.80 -0.46 -6.65
CA ALA A 216 10.37 -0.16 -6.69
C ALA A 216 9.52 -1.21 -7.44
N ASN A 217 10.13 -2.13 -8.18
CA ASN A 217 9.46 -3.22 -8.90
C ASN A 217 8.25 -2.74 -9.74
N GLY A 218 8.38 -1.61 -10.40
CA GLY A 218 7.30 -1.04 -11.22
C GLY A 218 6.19 -0.33 -10.43
N SER A 219 6.45 0.04 -9.17
CA SER A 219 5.50 0.75 -8.31
C SER A 219 5.99 2.17 -8.00
N PRO A 220 5.33 3.23 -8.51
CA PRO A 220 5.67 4.60 -8.16
C PRO A 220 5.55 4.91 -6.68
N GLY A 221 4.53 4.37 -6.00
CA GLY A 221 4.36 4.55 -4.55
C GLY A 221 5.51 3.93 -3.75
N GLN A 222 5.95 2.73 -4.13
CA GLN A 222 7.11 2.08 -3.49
C GLN A 222 8.39 2.88 -3.71
N LEU A 223 8.56 3.47 -4.90
CA LEU A 223 9.69 4.33 -5.20
C LEU A 223 9.73 5.55 -4.27
N LEU A 224 8.59 6.23 -4.09
CA LEU A 224 8.48 7.36 -3.16
C LEU A 224 8.85 6.96 -1.73
N THR A 225 8.30 5.85 -1.25
CA THR A 225 8.62 5.30 0.07
C THR A 225 10.12 5.00 0.21
N ASN A 226 10.74 4.40 -0.80
CA ASN A 226 12.18 4.11 -0.79
C ASN A 226 13.03 5.38 -0.73
N ILE A 227 12.63 6.43 -1.45
CA ILE A 227 13.29 7.75 -1.42
C ILE A 227 13.14 8.39 -0.03
N GLU A 228 11.93 8.37 0.54
CA GLU A 228 11.67 8.93 1.88
C GLU A 228 12.48 8.22 2.97
N ILE A 229 12.52 6.88 2.93
CA ILE A 229 13.31 6.08 3.88
C ILE A 229 14.80 6.44 3.75
N TRP A 230 15.34 6.46 2.52
CA TRP A 230 16.74 6.73 2.30
C TRP A 230 17.15 8.13 2.74
N ASN A 231 16.33 9.14 2.42
CA ASN A 231 16.58 10.52 2.82
C ASN A 231 16.36 10.76 4.33
N GLY A 232 15.58 9.93 4.99
CA GLY A 232 15.35 10.00 6.44
C GLY A 232 16.51 9.46 7.27
N LEU A 233 17.39 8.65 6.67
CA LEU A 233 18.60 8.14 7.32
C LEU A 233 19.73 9.18 7.22
N SER A 234 20.60 9.25 8.23
CA SER A 234 21.78 10.13 8.18
C SER A 234 22.77 9.70 7.09
N ASP A 235 23.54 10.66 6.57
CA ASP A 235 24.55 10.41 5.54
C ASP A 235 25.60 9.38 6.01
N GLU A 236 25.88 9.33 7.30
CA GLU A 236 26.78 8.34 7.90
C GLU A 236 26.25 6.92 7.74
N ILE A 237 24.95 6.70 8.05
CA ILE A 237 24.29 5.39 7.94
C ILE A 237 24.18 4.98 6.48
N THR A 238 23.74 5.87 5.61
CA THR A 238 23.61 5.58 4.17
C THR A 238 24.95 5.22 3.54
N ASN A 239 26.04 5.87 3.93
CA ASN A 239 27.40 5.51 3.48
C ASN A 239 27.85 4.14 4.00
N LYS A 240 27.51 3.78 5.24
CA LYS A 240 27.83 2.45 5.81
C LYS A 240 26.98 1.34 5.14
N LEU A 241 25.73 1.63 4.77
CA LEU A 241 24.83 0.69 4.07
C LEU A 241 25.16 0.51 2.58
N ASP A 242 26.03 1.31 2.01
CA ASP A 242 26.46 1.21 0.59
C ASP A 242 27.18 -0.11 0.26
N SER A 243 27.76 -0.79 1.25
CA SER A 243 28.41 -2.09 1.10
C SER A 243 28.18 -2.97 2.35
N PRO A 244 28.38 -4.30 2.26
CA PRO A 244 28.30 -5.16 3.44
C PRO A 244 29.21 -4.67 4.56
N ILE A 245 28.64 -4.57 5.77
CA ILE A 245 29.33 -4.01 6.94
C ILE A 245 30.19 -5.12 7.57
N LYS A 246 31.47 -4.83 7.84
CA LYS A 246 32.41 -5.79 8.44
C LYS A 246 32.62 -5.59 9.94
N ASN A 247 32.48 -4.36 10.41
CA ASN A 247 32.74 -4.02 11.82
C ASN A 247 31.53 -4.36 12.70
N SER A 248 31.71 -5.27 13.67
CA SER A 248 30.64 -5.71 14.56
C SER A 248 30.04 -4.58 15.40
N MET A 249 30.82 -3.58 15.81
CA MET A 249 30.29 -2.43 16.58
C MET A 249 29.38 -1.56 15.72
N GLU A 250 29.75 -1.32 14.47
CA GLU A 250 28.91 -0.58 13.50
C GLU A 250 27.60 -1.33 13.20
N ILE A 251 27.66 -2.66 13.12
CA ILE A 251 26.47 -3.51 12.92
C ILE A 251 25.46 -3.31 14.06
N LEU A 252 25.93 -3.33 15.31
CA LEU A 252 25.06 -3.15 16.49
C LEU A 252 24.44 -1.75 16.50
N GLU A 253 25.23 -0.72 16.21
CA GLU A 253 24.77 0.68 16.15
C GLU A 253 23.72 0.88 15.08
N ILE A 254 24.00 0.45 13.83
CA ILE A 254 23.10 0.59 12.67
C ILE A 254 21.80 -0.19 12.90
N SER A 255 21.90 -1.42 13.44
CA SER A 255 20.72 -2.24 13.76
C SER A 255 19.81 -1.57 14.78
N LYS A 256 20.38 -0.90 15.80
CA LYS A 256 19.65 -0.11 16.77
C LYS A 256 18.93 1.06 16.09
N ILE A 257 19.64 1.88 15.32
CA ILE A 257 19.07 3.07 14.68
C ILE A 257 17.95 2.69 13.71
N ILE A 258 18.16 1.68 12.86
CA ILE A 258 17.13 1.21 11.92
C ILE A 258 15.87 0.74 12.67
N SER A 259 16.04 -0.01 13.77
CA SER A 259 14.90 -0.54 14.53
C SER A 259 14.14 0.51 15.33
N GLU A 260 14.79 1.62 15.72
CA GLU A 260 14.18 2.74 16.47
C GLU A 260 13.53 3.78 15.55
N GLN A 261 14.10 4.04 14.37
CA GLN A 261 13.64 5.09 13.47
C GLN A 261 12.62 4.63 12.43
N LEU A 262 12.66 3.34 12.04
CA LEU A 262 11.84 2.82 10.95
C LEU A 262 10.81 1.82 11.44
N GLU A 263 9.58 1.92 10.94
CA GLU A 263 8.56 0.91 11.12
C GLU A 263 8.90 -0.39 10.37
N ILE A 264 8.30 -1.52 10.75
CA ILE A 264 8.59 -2.84 10.16
C ILE A 264 8.44 -2.84 8.63
N TYR A 265 7.41 -2.19 8.12
CA TYR A 265 7.21 -2.06 6.67
C TYR A 265 8.37 -1.31 6.01
N GLN A 266 8.79 -0.18 6.59
CA GLN A 266 9.92 0.61 6.10
C GLN A 266 11.24 -0.16 6.17
N GLN A 267 11.45 -0.95 7.23
CA GLN A 267 12.62 -1.83 7.33
C GLN A 267 12.65 -2.87 6.21
N ILE A 268 11.51 -3.47 5.85
CA ILE A 268 11.42 -4.41 4.73
C ILE A 268 11.76 -3.72 3.41
N CYS A 269 11.28 -2.48 3.20
CA CYS A 269 11.61 -1.68 2.02
C CYS A 269 13.12 -1.37 1.96
N LEU A 270 13.72 -1.00 3.10
CA LEU A 270 15.16 -0.76 3.20
C LEU A 270 15.96 -2.02 2.86
N VAL A 271 15.53 -3.21 3.33
CA VAL A 271 16.19 -4.48 2.98
C VAL A 271 16.13 -4.72 1.47
N ASN A 272 14.99 -4.47 0.80
CA ASN A 272 14.89 -4.60 -0.65
C ASN A 272 15.88 -3.69 -1.38
N LEU A 273 16.04 -2.45 -0.91
CA LEU A 273 16.99 -1.50 -1.47
C LEU A 273 18.45 -1.96 -1.25
N ILE A 274 18.79 -2.38 -0.04
CA ILE A 274 20.12 -2.92 0.30
C ILE A 274 20.43 -4.16 -0.55
N GLN A 275 19.46 -5.06 -0.79
CA GLN A 275 19.66 -6.24 -1.64
C GLN A 275 20.14 -5.84 -3.04
N ILE A 276 19.57 -4.80 -3.65
CA ILE A 276 19.95 -4.34 -4.99
C ILE A 276 21.33 -3.70 -4.97
N ILE A 277 21.61 -2.82 -3.99
CA ILE A 277 22.89 -2.14 -3.85
C ILE A 277 24.02 -3.16 -3.67
N TRP A 278 23.85 -4.09 -2.74
CA TRP A 278 24.89 -5.09 -2.43
C TRP A 278 25.03 -6.12 -3.52
N TRP A 279 23.93 -6.55 -4.17
CA TRP A 279 24.00 -7.42 -5.33
C TRP A 279 24.83 -6.83 -6.47
N ARG A 280 24.62 -5.55 -6.76
CA ARG A 280 25.40 -4.86 -7.80
C ARG A 280 26.90 -4.92 -7.52
N LYS A 281 27.30 -4.82 -6.25
CA LYS A 281 28.71 -4.78 -5.84
C LYS A 281 29.34 -6.16 -5.68
N THR A 282 28.61 -7.09 -5.09
CA THR A 282 29.18 -8.37 -4.64
C THR A 282 28.84 -9.55 -5.54
N LYS A 283 27.70 -9.51 -6.23
CA LYS A 283 27.12 -10.65 -6.99
C LYS A 283 27.00 -11.94 -6.17
N ASN A 284 26.90 -11.83 -4.83
CA ASN A 284 26.88 -12.96 -3.92
C ASN A 284 25.43 -13.39 -3.61
N ILE A 285 25.05 -14.60 -4.07
CA ILE A 285 23.70 -15.15 -3.88
C ILE A 285 23.44 -15.48 -2.40
N ASN A 286 24.44 -15.93 -1.64
CA ASN A 286 24.25 -16.30 -0.24
C ASN A 286 23.88 -15.08 0.61
N LEU A 287 24.45 -13.92 0.29
CA LEU A 287 24.11 -12.65 0.91
C LEU A 287 22.64 -12.30 0.67
N LEU A 288 22.14 -12.44 -0.58
CA LEU A 288 20.74 -12.21 -0.88
C LEU A 288 19.81 -13.13 -0.09
N LYS A 289 20.17 -14.43 0.03
CA LYS A 289 19.38 -15.40 0.82
C LYS A 289 19.25 -14.97 2.29
N LYS A 290 20.37 -14.48 2.89
CA LYS A 290 20.36 -13.99 4.27
C LYS A 290 19.46 -12.77 4.45
N LEU A 291 19.53 -11.81 3.52
CA LEU A 291 18.67 -10.64 3.52
C LEU A 291 17.17 -11.01 3.31
N GLU A 292 16.89 -12.04 2.49
CA GLU A 292 15.51 -12.55 2.34
C GLU A 292 15.00 -13.22 3.63
N ASN A 293 15.85 -13.94 4.35
CA ASN A 293 15.52 -14.48 5.66
C ASN A 293 15.24 -13.36 6.67
N LEU A 294 15.99 -12.25 6.62
CA LEU A 294 15.72 -11.07 7.45
C LEU A 294 14.29 -10.53 7.19
N LYS A 295 13.89 -10.38 5.93
CA LYS A 295 12.51 -9.96 5.60
C LYS A 295 11.47 -10.92 6.18
N SER A 296 11.74 -12.23 6.12
CA SER A 296 10.85 -13.23 6.71
C SER A 296 10.73 -13.08 8.24
N HIS A 297 11.84 -12.82 8.93
CA HIS A 297 11.86 -12.57 10.38
C HIS A 297 11.09 -11.29 10.74
N LEU A 298 11.30 -10.20 10.01
CA LEU A 298 10.58 -8.94 10.20
C LEU A 298 9.06 -9.11 9.99
N ARG A 299 8.63 -9.84 8.95
CA ARG A 299 7.21 -10.16 8.72
C ARG A 299 6.59 -10.99 9.83
N LYS A 300 7.35 -11.89 10.44
CA LYS A 300 6.92 -12.70 11.60
C LYS A 300 6.95 -11.94 12.92
N LYS A 301 7.32 -10.65 12.88
CA LYS A 301 7.43 -9.77 14.05
C LYS A 301 8.36 -10.31 15.15
N ILE A 302 9.41 -10.98 14.74
CA ILE A 302 10.55 -11.27 15.61
C ILE A 302 11.19 -9.91 15.95
N GLN A 303 11.74 -9.78 17.17
CA GLN A 303 12.34 -8.53 17.64
C GLN A 303 13.22 -7.90 16.53
N PRO A 304 12.84 -6.76 15.96
CA PRO A 304 13.45 -6.25 14.73
C PRO A 304 14.96 -6.01 14.88
N ARG A 305 15.36 -5.40 16.00
CA ARG A 305 16.78 -5.14 16.28
C ARG A 305 17.60 -6.42 16.25
N LEU A 306 17.18 -7.46 16.95
CA LEU A 306 17.87 -8.75 17.00
C LEU A 306 17.93 -9.42 15.61
N ALA A 307 16.86 -9.32 14.82
CA ALA A 307 16.82 -9.85 13.46
C ALA A 307 17.88 -9.18 12.55
N TRP A 308 18.06 -7.86 12.65
CA TRP A 308 19.09 -7.11 11.94
C TRP A 308 20.49 -7.50 12.43
N GLU A 309 20.74 -7.46 13.75
CA GLU A 309 22.04 -7.80 14.36
C GLU A 309 22.53 -9.19 13.94
N ILE A 310 21.69 -10.22 14.10
CA ILE A 310 22.04 -11.60 13.74
C ILE A 310 22.32 -11.72 12.24
N THR A 311 21.51 -11.08 11.40
CA THR A 311 21.68 -11.21 9.94
C THR A 311 22.97 -10.53 9.48
N LEU A 312 23.23 -9.29 9.91
CA LEU A 312 24.41 -8.54 9.52
C LEU A 312 25.69 -9.17 10.07
N LEU A 313 25.70 -9.67 11.31
CA LEU A 313 26.82 -10.42 11.88
C LEU A 313 27.12 -11.70 11.09
N LYS A 314 26.09 -12.47 10.71
CA LYS A 314 26.28 -13.66 9.86
C LYS A 314 26.84 -13.31 8.47
N ILE A 315 26.52 -12.13 7.93
CA ILE A 315 27.09 -11.65 6.67
C ILE A 315 28.56 -11.28 6.85
N SER A 316 28.92 -10.57 7.92
CA SER A 316 30.29 -10.14 8.18
C SER A 316 31.26 -11.29 8.46
N MET A 317 30.77 -12.42 9.03
CA MET A 317 31.59 -13.60 9.36
C MET A 317 31.94 -14.49 8.15
N GLU A 318 31.15 -14.45 7.07
CA GLU A 318 31.42 -15.28 5.88
C GLU A 318 32.29 -14.57 4.83
N ASP A 319 32.47 -13.27 4.94
CA ASP A 319 33.38 -12.49 4.09
C ASP A 319 34.82 -12.45 4.66
N LEU A 320 35.08 -13.17 5.75
CA LEU A 320 36.38 -13.48 6.32
C LEU A 320 36.85 -14.89 5.90
#